data_7a205ccbacafc3df4981bf85e84a25ee
#
_entry.id   7a205ccbacafc3df4981bf85e84a25ee
#
_cell.length_a   1.000
_cell.length_b   1.000
_cell.length_c   1.000
_cell.angle_alpha   90.00
_cell.angle_beta   90.00
_cell.angle_gamma   90.00
#
_symmetry.space_group_name_H-M   'P 1'
#
loop_
_entity.id
_entity.type
_entity.pdbx_description
1 polymer ?
#
loop_
_entity_poly.entity_id
_entity_poly.type
_entity_poly.pdbx_seq_one_letter_code
_entity_poly.pdbx_strand_id
1 'polypeptide(L)'
;MATVELSFTALPAHVRTARLVATAVARRSGVDESLLDEVRLAVGEACSRAVEGHQLYCPAEPVRLSLTDLAGRFEVEVTDACAPAARLPAGQGAVGAVAGGHGAENNGGLPASIGIAVIEGLADDVQISETAAGTSIRMSWPSSGASR
;
A
#
# COMPACT_ATOMS: atom_id res chain seq x y z
N MET A 1 -20.92 6.45 5.65
CA MET A 1 -19.60 5.87 5.40
C MET A 1 -19.63 5.13 4.07
N ALA A 2 -18.68 5.47 3.20
CA ALA A 2 -18.62 4.86 1.89
C ALA A 2 -17.27 4.20 1.69
N THR A 3 -17.27 3.02 1.09
CA THR A 3 -16.04 2.27 0.85
C THR A 3 -15.95 1.91 -0.62
N VAL A 4 -14.77 2.15 -1.20
CA VAL A 4 -14.46 1.75 -2.57
C VAL A 4 -13.40 0.68 -2.48
N GLU A 5 -13.62 -0.43 -3.16
CA GLU A 5 -12.66 -1.53 -3.16
C GLU A 5 -12.13 -1.79 -4.54
N LEU A 6 -10.83 -2.01 -4.61
CA LEU A 6 -10.16 -2.35 -5.85
C LEU A 6 -9.36 -3.63 -5.63
N SER A 7 -9.26 -4.41 -6.69
CA SER A 7 -8.43 -5.60 -6.68
C SER A 7 -7.70 -5.60 -8.00
N PHE A 8 -6.39 -5.78 -7.97
CA PHE A 8 -5.63 -5.72 -9.21
C PHE A 8 -4.47 -6.71 -9.22
N THR A 9 -4.14 -7.15 -10.42
CA THR A 9 -3.01 -8.04 -10.63
C THR A 9 -1.74 -7.35 -10.17
N ALA A 10 -0.82 -8.11 -9.58
CA ALA A 10 0.40 -7.55 -9.02
C ALA A 10 1.39 -7.14 -10.11
N LEU A 11 1.10 -6.04 -10.77
CA LEU A 11 1.95 -5.48 -11.80
C LEU A 11 2.28 -4.03 -11.47
N PRO A 12 3.52 -3.60 -11.66
CA PRO A 12 3.89 -2.21 -11.36
C PRO A 12 3.02 -1.18 -12.05
N ALA A 13 2.54 -1.47 -13.25
CA ALA A 13 1.70 -0.52 -13.97
C ALA A 13 0.40 -0.22 -13.24
N HIS A 14 -0.09 -1.17 -12.45
CA HIS A 14 -1.35 -0.98 -11.73
C HIS A 14 -1.21 -0.11 -10.50
N VAL A 15 0.02 0.07 -10.02
CA VAL A 15 0.27 0.95 -8.87
C VAL A 15 -0.12 2.39 -9.25
N ARG A 16 0.16 2.77 -10.48
CA ARG A 16 -0.19 4.11 -10.94
C ARG A 16 -1.71 4.31 -10.89
N THR A 17 -2.46 3.32 -11.36
CA THR A 17 -3.91 3.39 -11.33
C THR A 17 -4.41 3.50 -9.90
N ALA A 18 -3.83 2.72 -8.99
CA ALA A 18 -4.21 2.76 -7.59
C ALA A 18 -3.99 4.16 -7.00
N ARG A 19 -2.86 4.78 -7.33
CA ARG A 19 -2.58 6.14 -6.85
C ARG A 19 -3.61 7.13 -7.35
N LEU A 20 -3.98 7.03 -8.62
CA LEU A 20 -4.94 7.94 -9.19
C LEU A 20 -6.32 7.80 -8.55
N VAL A 21 -6.75 6.56 -8.36
CA VAL A 21 -8.04 6.30 -7.73
C VAL A 21 -8.03 6.79 -6.28
N ALA A 22 -6.96 6.49 -5.55
CA ALA A 22 -6.88 6.92 -4.15
C ALA A 22 -6.94 8.44 -4.03
N THR A 23 -6.23 9.14 -4.90
CA THR A 23 -6.22 10.60 -4.88
C THR A 23 -7.60 11.15 -5.18
N ALA A 24 -8.29 10.58 -6.16
CA ALA A 24 -9.63 11.04 -6.52
C ALA A 24 -10.63 10.82 -5.38
N VAL A 25 -10.56 9.66 -4.74
CA VAL A 25 -11.47 9.35 -3.63
C VAL A 25 -11.14 10.24 -2.43
N ALA A 26 -9.85 10.47 -2.17
CA ALA A 26 -9.43 11.34 -1.08
C ALA A 26 -10.00 12.75 -1.27
N ARG A 27 -9.91 13.26 -2.50
CA ARG A 27 -10.43 14.60 -2.79
C ARG A 27 -11.92 14.65 -2.53
N ARG A 28 -12.65 13.64 -2.97
CA ARG A 28 -14.10 13.59 -2.75
C ARG A 28 -14.45 13.46 -1.27
N SER A 29 -13.59 12.83 -0.50
CA SER A 29 -13.81 12.64 0.93
C SER A 29 -13.51 13.90 1.73
N GLY A 30 -12.95 14.91 1.09
CA GLY A 30 -12.64 16.15 1.79
C GLY A 30 -11.26 16.23 2.39
N VAL A 31 -10.34 15.43 1.89
CA VAL A 31 -8.93 15.56 2.30
C VAL A 31 -8.42 16.88 1.71
N ASP A 32 -7.72 17.65 2.52
CA ASP A 32 -7.22 18.94 2.09
C ASP A 32 -6.26 18.79 0.90
N GLU A 33 -6.33 19.75 -0.02
CA GLU A 33 -5.48 19.71 -1.21
C GLU A 33 -4.00 19.60 -0.84
N SER A 34 -3.59 20.22 0.26
CA SER A 34 -2.20 20.19 0.67
C SER A 34 -1.74 18.79 1.07
N LEU A 35 -2.68 17.87 1.33
CA LEU A 35 -2.34 16.52 1.74
C LEU A 35 -2.44 15.50 0.61
N LEU A 36 -2.98 15.89 -0.52
CA LEU A 36 -3.23 14.92 -1.60
C LEU A 36 -1.95 14.30 -2.16
N ASP A 37 -0.86 15.07 -2.20
CA ASP A 37 0.40 14.50 -2.66
C ASP A 37 0.91 13.46 -1.67
N GLU A 38 0.69 13.69 -0.38
CA GLU A 38 1.10 12.72 0.63
C GLU A 38 0.30 11.44 0.50
N VAL A 39 -1.00 11.56 0.24
CA VAL A 39 -1.87 10.40 0.02
C VAL A 39 -1.34 9.61 -1.17
N ARG A 40 -1.07 10.30 -2.28
CA ARG A 40 -0.62 9.64 -3.49
C ARG A 40 0.70 8.91 -3.28
N LEU A 41 1.64 9.54 -2.61
CA LEU A 41 2.94 8.94 -2.39
C LEU A 41 2.86 7.76 -1.41
N ALA A 42 2.11 7.90 -0.35
CA ALA A 42 1.98 6.83 0.64
C ALA A 42 1.28 5.61 0.05
N VAL A 43 0.19 5.83 -0.69
CA VAL A 43 -0.53 4.74 -1.32
C VAL A 43 0.34 4.07 -2.37
N GLY A 44 1.08 4.88 -3.13
CA GLY A 44 1.98 4.33 -4.13
C GLY A 44 3.04 3.44 -3.51
N GLU A 45 3.61 3.87 -2.39
CA GLU A 45 4.65 3.09 -1.73
C GLU A 45 4.06 1.78 -1.16
N ALA A 46 2.91 1.86 -0.52
CA ALA A 46 2.28 0.67 0.04
C ALA A 46 1.91 -0.33 -1.05
N CYS A 47 1.38 0.16 -2.17
CA CYS A 47 1.02 -0.71 -3.28
C CYS A 47 2.26 -1.31 -3.95
N SER A 48 3.34 -0.54 -4.07
CA SER A 48 4.56 -1.05 -4.66
C SER A 48 5.14 -2.18 -3.82
N ARG A 49 5.11 -2.03 -2.51
CA ARG A 49 5.58 -3.09 -1.62
C ARG A 49 4.74 -4.35 -1.79
N ALA A 50 3.42 -4.19 -1.88
CA ALA A 50 2.53 -5.32 -2.05
C ALA A 50 2.79 -6.01 -3.39
N VAL A 51 2.96 -5.23 -4.44
CA VAL A 51 3.23 -5.78 -5.77
C VAL A 51 4.55 -6.57 -5.78
N GLU A 52 5.58 -6.01 -5.20
CA GLU A 52 6.87 -6.68 -5.14
C GLU A 52 6.76 -8.00 -4.39
N GLY A 53 6.09 -7.99 -3.26
CA GLY A 53 5.91 -9.20 -2.47
C GLY A 53 5.14 -10.25 -3.23
N HIS A 54 4.08 -9.85 -3.94
CA HIS A 54 3.30 -10.78 -4.73
C HIS A 54 4.11 -11.37 -5.87
N GLN A 55 4.90 -10.55 -6.55
CA GLN A 55 5.70 -11.05 -7.65
C GLN A 55 6.72 -12.08 -7.20
N LEU A 56 7.22 -11.93 -5.99
CA LEU A 56 8.20 -12.84 -5.46
C LEU A 56 7.58 -14.12 -4.89
N TYR A 57 6.42 -14.00 -4.24
CA TYR A 57 5.89 -15.11 -3.45
C TYR A 57 4.51 -15.61 -3.84
N CYS A 58 3.70 -14.79 -4.48
CA CYS A 58 2.35 -15.20 -4.83
C CYS A 58 1.83 -14.40 -6.03
N PRO A 59 2.49 -14.55 -7.20
CA PRO A 59 2.15 -13.71 -8.35
C PRO A 59 0.74 -13.89 -8.90
N ALA A 60 0.09 -14.99 -8.57
CA ALA A 60 -1.27 -15.23 -9.06
C ALA A 60 -2.33 -14.55 -8.21
N GLU A 61 -1.97 -14.07 -7.03
CA GLU A 61 -2.94 -13.45 -6.15
C GLU A 61 -3.03 -11.96 -6.39
N PRO A 62 -4.23 -11.39 -6.34
CA PRO A 62 -4.37 -9.95 -6.55
C PRO A 62 -4.05 -9.17 -5.29
N VAL A 63 -3.61 -7.93 -5.48
CA VAL A 63 -3.44 -6.98 -4.40
C VAL A 63 -4.79 -6.30 -4.20
N ARG A 64 -5.17 -6.04 -2.96
CA ARG A 64 -6.44 -5.41 -2.64
C ARG A 64 -6.23 -4.05 -2.03
N LEU A 65 -7.10 -3.13 -2.40
CA LEU A 65 -7.04 -1.76 -1.93
C LEU A 65 -8.44 -1.36 -1.49
N SER A 66 -8.57 -0.88 -0.26
CA SER A 66 -9.85 -0.45 0.27
C SER A 66 -9.73 1.03 0.66
N LEU A 67 -10.66 1.84 0.19
CA LEU A 67 -10.67 3.27 0.44
C LEU A 67 -11.97 3.60 1.15
N THR A 68 -11.88 4.12 2.36
CA THR A 68 -13.07 4.36 3.17
C THR A 68 -13.14 5.81 3.62
N ASP A 69 -14.32 6.39 3.45
CA ASP A 69 -14.62 7.73 3.89
C ASP A 69 -15.31 7.62 5.25
N LEU A 70 -14.56 7.89 6.31
CA LEU A 70 -15.09 7.88 7.65
C LEU A 70 -15.35 9.32 8.09
N ALA A 71 -16.16 9.47 9.12
CA ALA A 71 -16.43 10.81 9.64
C ALA A 71 -15.12 11.43 10.11
N GLY A 72 -14.70 12.48 9.45
CA GLY A 72 -13.48 13.19 9.82
C GLY A 72 -12.18 12.53 9.39
N ARG A 73 -12.25 11.39 8.70
CA ARG A 73 -11.04 10.69 8.29
C ARG A 73 -11.23 10.00 6.96
N PHE A 74 -10.16 9.96 6.20
CA PHE A 74 -10.09 9.18 4.97
C PHE A 74 -9.07 8.07 5.22
N GLU A 75 -9.47 6.83 4.97
CA GLU A 75 -8.64 5.68 5.29
C GLU A 75 -8.38 4.84 4.07
N VAL A 76 -7.12 4.41 3.91
CA VAL A 76 -6.71 3.53 2.82
C VAL A 76 -6.08 2.29 3.43
N GLU A 77 -6.53 1.13 2.99
CA GLU A 77 -5.93 -0.11 3.45
C GLU A 77 -5.44 -0.89 2.22
N VAL A 78 -4.17 -1.23 2.21
CA VAL A 78 -3.56 -2.03 1.16
C VAL A 78 -3.28 -3.39 1.76
N THR A 79 -3.86 -4.44 1.16
CA THR A 79 -3.74 -5.80 1.68
C THR A 79 -3.06 -6.68 0.64
N ASP A 80 -1.97 -7.33 1.04
CA ASP A 80 -1.39 -8.33 0.19
C ASP A 80 -1.93 -9.69 0.63
N ALA A 81 -1.91 -10.63 -0.31
CA ALA A 81 -2.47 -11.95 -0.07
C ALA A 81 -1.40 -13.01 0.13
N CYS A 82 -0.16 -12.59 0.37
CA CYS A 82 0.92 -13.54 0.56
C CYS A 82 1.03 -13.88 2.03
N ALA A 83 0.67 -15.10 2.39
CA ALA A 83 0.80 -15.53 3.77
C ALA A 83 2.25 -15.38 4.23
N PRO A 84 2.46 -14.98 5.47
CA PRO A 84 3.82 -14.87 6.00
C PRO A 84 4.60 -16.16 5.85
N ALA A 85 3.92 -17.30 5.98
CA ALA A 85 4.57 -18.59 5.85
C ALA A 85 5.19 -18.78 4.47
N ALA A 86 4.59 -18.21 3.47
CA ALA A 86 5.11 -18.33 2.12
C ALA A 86 6.43 -17.57 1.95
N ARG A 87 6.66 -16.61 2.81
CA ARG A 87 7.87 -15.81 2.75
C ARG A 87 9.00 -16.33 3.61
N LEU A 88 8.66 -17.19 4.56
CA LEU A 88 9.67 -17.65 5.48
C LEU A 88 10.90 -18.25 4.82
N PRO A 89 10.74 -19.22 3.95
CA PRO A 89 11.89 -19.79 3.30
C PRO A 89 12.66 -18.72 2.54
N ALA A 90 11.93 -17.88 1.91
CA ALA A 90 12.53 -16.80 1.17
C ALA A 90 13.19 -15.84 2.14
N GLY A 91 12.57 -15.70 3.29
CA GLY A 91 13.12 -14.86 4.31
C GLY A 91 14.52 -15.27 4.66
N GLN A 92 14.75 -16.53 4.68
CA GLN A 92 16.03 -17.06 4.91
C GLN A 92 16.87 -16.91 3.72
N GLY A 93 16.36 -17.42 2.68
CA GLY A 93 17.04 -17.26 1.47
C GLY A 93 17.33 -15.83 1.34
N ALA A 94 16.50 -15.10 1.91
CA ALA A 94 16.58 -13.69 1.81
C ALA A 94 17.90 -13.19 2.28
N VAL A 95 18.42 -13.90 3.04
CA VAL A 95 19.69 -13.55 3.51
C VAL A 95 20.48 -13.39 2.27
N GLY A 96 20.42 -14.39 1.48
CA GLY A 96 21.11 -14.31 0.27
C GLY A 96 20.53 -13.18 -0.49
N ALA A 97 19.32 -13.02 -0.28
CA ALA A 97 18.63 -12.02 -1.03
C ALA A 97 19.13 -10.66 -0.76
N VAL A 98 19.97 -10.59 0.09
CA VAL A 98 20.68 -9.39 0.25
C VAL A 98 20.99 -8.95 -1.13
N ALA A 99 21.37 -9.89 -1.88
CA ALA A 99 21.62 -9.64 -3.27
C ALA A 99 20.37 -9.06 -3.85
N GLY A 100 19.29 -9.43 -3.27
CA GLY A 100 18.06 -8.92 -3.77
C GLY A 100 18.04 -7.42 -3.79
N GLY A 101 18.92 -6.84 -3.07
CA GLY A 101 18.99 -5.42 -3.11
C GLY A 101 19.09 -4.90 -4.52
N HIS A 102 19.67 -5.68 -5.36
CA HIS A 102 19.82 -5.28 -6.75
C HIS A 102 18.47 -5.20 -7.43
N GLY A 103 17.65 -6.19 -7.15
CA GLY A 103 16.35 -6.22 -7.77
C GLY A 103 15.52 -5.02 -7.34
N ALA A 104 15.63 -4.70 -6.10
CA ALA A 104 14.87 -3.58 -5.57
C ALA A 104 15.29 -2.29 -6.26
N GLU A 105 16.55 -2.14 -6.48
CA GLU A 105 17.05 -0.97 -7.16
C GLU A 105 16.53 -0.88 -8.56
N ASN A 106 16.59 -1.97 -9.25
CA ASN A 106 16.15 -1.98 -10.63
C ASN A 106 14.68 -1.63 -10.75
N ASN A 107 13.92 -1.97 -9.75
CA ASN A 107 12.51 -1.67 -9.78
C ASN A 107 12.21 -0.28 -9.25
N GLY A 108 13.24 0.41 -8.82
CA GLY A 108 13.04 1.73 -8.30
C GLY A 108 12.38 1.73 -6.93
N GLY A 109 12.29 0.57 -6.33
CA GLY A 109 11.64 0.47 -5.03
C GLY A 109 12.62 0.70 -3.90
N LEU A 110 12.13 1.19 -2.78
CA LEU A 110 12.92 1.37 -1.59
C LEU A 110 12.97 0.05 -0.82
N PRO A 111 14.03 -0.16 -0.03
CA PRO A 111 14.05 -1.30 0.86
C PRO A 111 12.79 -1.28 1.73
N ALA A 112 12.30 -2.46 2.09
CA ALA A 112 11.04 -2.56 2.82
C ALA A 112 11.00 -1.70 4.08
N SER A 113 12.08 -1.69 4.82
CA SER A 113 12.12 -0.91 6.06
C SER A 113 12.02 0.59 5.80
N ILE A 114 12.64 1.05 4.72
CA ILE A 114 12.59 2.46 4.37
C ILE A 114 11.21 2.82 3.83
N GLY A 115 10.63 1.91 3.06
CA GLY A 115 9.28 2.12 2.53
C GLY A 115 8.27 2.35 3.63
N ILE A 116 8.34 1.55 4.68
CA ILE A 116 7.43 1.71 5.82
C ILE A 116 7.67 3.07 6.48
N ALA A 117 8.93 3.45 6.67
CA ALA A 117 9.25 4.74 7.28
C ALA A 117 8.71 5.89 6.43
N VAL A 118 8.78 5.77 5.12
CA VAL A 118 8.24 6.80 4.24
C VAL A 118 6.74 6.91 4.42
N ILE A 119 6.04 5.77 4.47
CA ILE A 119 4.60 5.77 4.67
C ILE A 119 4.25 6.43 6.01
N GLU A 120 4.99 6.09 7.06
CA GLU A 120 4.74 6.65 8.37
C GLU A 120 4.99 8.16 8.42
N GLY A 121 5.88 8.65 7.57
CA GLY A 121 6.15 10.07 7.50
C GLY A 121 5.13 10.83 6.65
N LEU A 122 4.35 10.13 5.84
CA LEU A 122 3.40 10.77 4.93
C LEU A 122 1.96 10.69 5.42
N ALA A 123 1.60 9.63 6.13
CA ALA A 123 0.23 9.48 6.61
C ALA A 123 0.11 10.01 8.03
N ASP A 124 -1.09 10.46 8.37
CA ASP A 124 -1.37 10.96 9.71
C ASP A 124 -1.32 9.80 10.72
N ASP A 125 -1.77 8.65 10.32
CA ASP A 125 -1.74 7.46 11.17
C ASP A 125 -1.52 6.23 10.30
N VAL A 126 -0.73 5.29 10.78
CA VAL A 126 -0.41 4.07 10.05
C VAL A 126 -0.51 2.87 10.99
N GLN A 127 -1.18 1.83 10.53
CA GLN A 127 -1.25 0.58 11.28
C GLN A 127 -0.91 -0.55 10.33
N ILE A 128 -0.05 -1.45 10.79
CA ILE A 128 0.36 -2.60 9.99
C ILE A 128 -0.07 -3.85 10.75
N SER A 129 -0.78 -4.74 10.06
CA SER A 129 -1.26 -5.99 10.64
C SER A 129 -0.81 -7.15 9.81
N GLU A 130 -0.34 -8.20 10.45
CA GLU A 130 0.02 -9.42 9.76
C GLU A 130 -0.92 -10.53 10.22
N THR A 131 -1.46 -11.25 9.26
CA THR A 131 -2.34 -12.37 9.55
C THR A 131 -1.85 -13.57 8.77
N ALA A 132 -2.47 -14.72 9.01
CA ALA A 132 -2.14 -15.91 8.26
C ALA A 132 -2.39 -15.74 6.77
N ALA A 133 -3.27 -14.83 6.40
CA ALA A 133 -3.63 -14.60 5.01
C ALA A 133 -2.72 -13.60 4.30
N GLY A 134 -2.01 -12.76 5.04
CA GLY A 134 -1.14 -11.75 4.43
C GLY A 134 -0.94 -10.56 5.33
N THR A 135 -0.46 -9.48 4.75
CA THR A 135 -0.16 -8.25 5.48
C THR A 135 -1.07 -7.13 5.01
N SER A 136 -1.51 -6.32 5.95
CA SER A 136 -2.37 -5.18 5.66
C SER A 136 -1.71 -3.92 6.20
N ILE A 137 -1.67 -2.87 5.39
CA ILE A 137 -1.18 -1.56 5.81
C ILE A 137 -2.35 -0.60 5.72
N ARG A 138 -2.72 -0.02 6.85
CA ARG A 138 -3.82 0.94 6.92
C ARG A 138 -3.26 2.31 7.19
N MET A 139 -3.62 3.24 6.34
CA MET A 139 -3.15 4.62 6.43
C MET A 139 -4.35 5.53 6.51
N SER A 140 -4.25 6.64 7.23
CA SER A 140 -5.38 7.56 7.30
C SER A 140 -4.92 9.00 7.36
N TRP A 141 -5.80 9.87 6.93
CA TRP A 141 -5.59 11.31 6.91
C TRP A 141 -6.86 12.00 7.36
N PRO A 142 -6.73 13.21 7.92
CA PRO A 142 -7.94 13.96 8.29
C PRO A 142 -8.71 14.39 7.05
N SER A 143 -10.02 14.43 7.15
CA SER A 143 -10.87 14.89 6.06
C SER A 143 -12.03 15.69 6.63
N SER A 144 -12.58 16.56 5.79
CA SER A 144 -13.72 17.36 6.20
C SER A 144 -15.04 16.62 6.01
N GLY A 145 -14.95 15.39 5.55
CA GLY A 145 -16.13 14.61 5.27
C GLY A 145 -16.52 14.71 3.82
N ALA A 146 -17.41 13.83 3.41
CA ALA A 146 -17.84 13.78 2.03
C ALA A 146 -18.41 15.13 1.62
N SER A 147 -18.04 15.54 0.44
CA SER A 147 -18.57 16.75 -0.14
C SER A 147 -20.03 16.56 -0.44
N ARG A 148 -20.81 17.55 -0.21
CA ARG A 148 -22.24 17.50 -0.50
C ARG A 148 -22.53 17.82 -1.93
#